data_47bb3b17b3421306a98c82bdde728332
#
_entry.id   47bb3b17b3421306a98c82bdde728332
#
_cell.length_a   1.000
_cell.length_b   1.000
_cell.length_c   1.000
_cell.angle_alpha   90.00
_cell.angle_beta   90.00
_cell.angle_gamma   90.00
#
_symmetry.space_group_name_H-M   'P 1'
#
loop_
_entity.id
_entity.type
_entity.pdbx_description
1 polymer ?
#
loop_
_entity_poly.entity_id
_entity_poly.type
_entity_poly.pdbx_seq_one_letter_code
_entity_poly.pdbx_strand_id
1 'polypeptide(L)'
;MNAQEIVAANVAARGYRDGWTAEQFVARQLCKLTEELAEAVSGTRVFGEWTNCLIYAGSLARQRFDEPFYWRNVKEISEDIRSELADMQVVLFAAAAALDFDIAQAAIDKSSQDVARGVR
;
A
#
# COMPACT_ATOMS: atom_id res chain seq x y z
N MET A 1 5.21 13.20 -16.17
CA MET A 1 4.86 12.01 -15.37
C MET A 1 3.65 12.33 -14.50
N ASN A 2 2.70 11.40 -14.42
CA ASN A 2 1.57 11.55 -13.50
C ASN A 2 1.98 11.15 -12.07
N ALA A 3 1.08 11.36 -11.11
CA ALA A 3 1.36 11.08 -9.70
C ALA A 3 1.74 9.60 -9.48
N GLN A 4 1.05 8.68 -10.12
CA GLN A 4 1.32 7.25 -9.99
C GLN A 4 2.74 6.90 -10.45
N GLU A 5 3.17 7.45 -11.58
CA GLU A 5 4.52 7.20 -12.12
C GLU A 5 5.60 7.79 -11.20
N ILE A 6 5.38 8.99 -10.68
CA ILE A 6 6.32 9.64 -9.76
C ILE A 6 6.46 8.82 -8.48
N VAL A 7 5.37 8.44 -7.86
CA VAL A 7 5.38 7.64 -6.63
C VAL A 7 6.04 6.28 -6.87
N ALA A 8 5.71 5.62 -7.98
CA ALA A 8 6.31 4.33 -8.34
C ALA A 8 7.83 4.45 -8.52
N ALA A 9 8.29 5.51 -9.15
CA ALA A 9 9.73 5.77 -9.31
C ALA A 9 10.41 5.99 -7.95
N ASN A 10 9.77 6.75 -7.05
CA ASN A 10 10.30 6.97 -5.69
C ASN A 10 10.38 5.68 -4.89
N VAL A 11 9.38 4.82 -4.97
CA VAL A 11 9.38 3.51 -4.30
C VAL A 11 10.51 2.63 -4.86
N ALA A 12 10.66 2.60 -6.18
CA ALA A 12 11.74 1.84 -6.83
C ALA A 12 13.12 2.36 -6.42
N ALA A 13 13.29 3.68 -6.31
CA ALA A 13 14.56 4.30 -5.91
C ALA A 13 14.99 3.89 -4.50
N ARG A 14 14.05 3.52 -3.62
CA ARG A 14 14.34 3.03 -2.27
C ARG A 14 14.68 1.54 -2.24
N GLY A 15 14.69 0.86 -3.39
CA GLY A 15 15.02 -0.55 -3.51
C GLY A 15 13.91 -1.52 -3.11
N TYR A 16 12.68 -1.07 -2.94
CA TYR A 16 11.58 -1.92 -2.48
C TYR A 16 11.17 -2.98 -3.50
N ARG A 17 11.50 -2.80 -4.77
CA ARG A 17 11.24 -3.80 -5.80
C ARG A 17 12.41 -4.73 -6.06
N ASP A 18 13.57 -4.46 -5.47
CA ASP A 18 14.79 -5.23 -5.74
C ASP A 18 14.63 -6.67 -5.26
N GLY A 19 14.88 -7.62 -6.17
CA GLY A 19 14.81 -9.04 -5.85
C GLY A 19 13.40 -9.63 -5.79
N TRP A 20 12.36 -8.86 -6.04
CA TRP A 20 10.98 -9.33 -6.02
C TRP A 20 10.40 -9.50 -7.42
N THR A 21 9.63 -10.55 -7.63
CA THR A 21 8.79 -10.66 -8.82
C THR A 21 7.66 -9.62 -8.72
N ALA A 22 7.00 -9.34 -9.84
CA ALA A 22 5.87 -8.42 -9.84
C ALA A 22 4.72 -8.93 -8.97
N GLU A 23 4.45 -10.25 -8.98
CA GLU A 23 3.42 -10.86 -8.12
C GLU A 23 3.75 -10.67 -6.64
N GLN A 24 5.00 -10.95 -6.26
CA GLN A 24 5.44 -10.80 -4.87
C GLN A 24 5.34 -9.35 -4.42
N PHE A 25 5.75 -8.42 -5.29
CA PHE A 25 5.67 -7.00 -4.98
C PHE A 25 4.23 -6.54 -4.76
N VAL A 26 3.28 -6.95 -5.62
CA VAL A 26 1.86 -6.61 -5.47
C VAL A 26 1.30 -7.14 -4.15
N ALA A 27 1.57 -8.40 -3.84
CA ALA A 27 1.10 -8.99 -2.58
C ALA A 27 1.67 -8.25 -1.36
N ARG A 28 2.94 -7.88 -1.42
CA ARG A 28 3.59 -7.09 -0.37
C ARG A 28 2.92 -5.72 -0.19
N GLN A 29 2.57 -5.06 -1.30
CA GLN A 29 1.88 -3.77 -1.24
C GLN A 29 0.48 -3.90 -0.62
N LEU A 30 -0.24 -4.98 -0.89
CA LEU A 30 -1.54 -5.22 -0.26
C LEU A 30 -1.41 -5.41 1.25
N CYS A 31 -0.38 -6.14 1.71
CA CYS A 31 -0.09 -6.27 3.13
C CYS A 31 0.25 -4.92 3.76
N LYS A 32 1.07 -4.13 3.07
CA LYS A 32 1.44 -2.79 3.53
C LYS A 32 0.23 -1.87 3.65
N LEU A 33 -0.68 -1.93 2.70
CA LEU A 33 -1.91 -1.14 2.75
C LEU A 33 -2.72 -1.43 4.02
N THR A 34 -2.80 -2.69 4.42
CA THR A 34 -3.47 -3.10 5.66
C THR A 34 -2.78 -2.48 6.89
N GLU A 35 -1.45 -2.50 6.92
CA GLU A 35 -0.67 -1.90 8.01
C GLU A 35 -0.88 -0.39 8.09
N GLU A 36 -0.83 0.30 6.95
CA GLU A 36 -1.03 1.75 6.90
C GLU A 36 -2.43 2.14 7.33
N LEU A 37 -3.44 1.36 6.97
CA LEU A 37 -4.81 1.57 7.43
C LEU A 37 -4.89 1.42 8.95
N ALA A 38 -4.26 0.38 9.50
CA ALA A 38 -4.22 0.17 10.95
C ALA A 38 -3.55 1.34 11.67
N GLU A 39 -2.44 1.84 11.12
CA GLU A 39 -1.75 3.01 11.68
C GLU A 39 -2.63 4.26 11.63
N ALA A 40 -3.37 4.47 10.55
CA ALA A 40 -4.24 5.63 10.39
C ALA A 40 -5.36 5.67 11.44
N VAL A 41 -5.87 4.51 11.86
CA VAL A 41 -6.95 4.43 12.83
C VAL A 41 -6.47 4.11 14.25
N SER A 42 -5.18 3.86 14.43
CA SER A 42 -4.62 3.60 15.75
C SER A 42 -4.78 4.83 16.65
N GLY A 43 -5.01 4.59 17.93
CA GLY A 43 -5.26 5.69 18.87
C GLY A 43 -6.72 6.12 18.95
N THR A 44 -7.58 5.69 18.04
CA THR A 44 -9.01 5.89 18.18
C THR A 44 -9.59 4.77 19.05
N ARG A 45 -10.35 5.11 20.08
CA ARG A 45 -10.93 4.10 20.99
C ARG A 45 -11.87 3.15 20.27
N VAL A 46 -12.64 3.68 19.33
CA VAL A 46 -13.69 2.94 18.64
C VAL A 46 -13.11 1.80 17.79
N PHE A 47 -11.88 1.98 17.27
CA PHE A 47 -11.29 1.05 16.33
C PHE A 47 -10.14 0.23 16.92
N GLY A 48 -9.92 0.29 18.26
CA GLY A 48 -8.76 -0.35 18.89
C GLY A 48 -8.64 -1.84 18.60
N GLU A 49 -9.71 -2.61 18.79
CA GLU A 49 -9.70 -4.06 18.53
C GLU A 49 -9.59 -4.36 17.03
N TRP A 50 -10.29 -3.60 16.19
CA TRP A 50 -10.22 -3.73 14.76
C TRP A 50 -8.80 -3.46 14.23
N THR A 51 -8.16 -2.42 14.76
CA THR A 51 -6.78 -2.09 14.44
C THR A 51 -5.84 -3.26 14.74
N ASN A 52 -5.97 -3.86 15.94
CA ASN A 52 -5.16 -5.01 16.33
C ASN A 52 -5.39 -6.21 15.41
N CYS A 53 -6.62 -6.47 15.01
CA CYS A 53 -6.93 -7.54 14.07
C CYS A 53 -6.30 -7.29 12.70
N LEU A 54 -6.33 -6.05 12.21
CA LEU A 54 -5.72 -5.68 10.93
C LEU A 54 -4.20 -5.84 10.96
N ILE A 55 -3.55 -5.41 12.05
CA ILE A 55 -2.11 -5.56 12.23
C ILE A 55 -1.75 -7.04 12.21
N TYR A 56 -2.47 -7.85 12.98
CA TYR A 56 -2.23 -9.29 13.04
C TYR A 56 -2.41 -9.95 11.68
N ALA A 57 -3.50 -9.65 10.97
CA ALA A 57 -3.78 -10.20 9.66
C ALA A 57 -2.71 -9.80 8.63
N GLY A 58 -2.31 -8.53 8.62
CA GLY A 58 -1.26 -8.03 7.73
C GLY A 58 0.09 -8.71 8.01
N SER A 59 0.46 -8.83 9.27
CA SER A 59 1.69 -9.50 9.68
C SER A 59 1.71 -10.96 9.25
N LEU A 60 0.59 -11.66 9.46
CA LEU A 60 0.46 -13.07 9.10
C LEU A 60 0.56 -13.25 7.58
N ALA A 61 -0.09 -12.40 6.80
CA ALA A 61 -0.02 -12.43 5.35
C ALA A 61 1.40 -12.23 4.85
N ARG A 62 2.13 -11.27 5.43
CA ARG A 62 3.52 -10.99 5.05
C ARG A 62 4.45 -12.18 5.29
N GLN A 63 4.21 -12.95 6.35
CA GLN A 63 5.01 -14.13 6.64
C GLN A 63 4.84 -15.23 5.59
N ARG A 64 3.74 -15.20 4.84
CA ARG A 64 3.37 -16.25 3.89
C ARG A 64 3.51 -15.86 2.43
N PHE A 65 3.87 -14.63 2.12
CA PHE A 65 3.84 -14.18 0.74
C PHE A 65 4.90 -14.84 -0.16
N ASP A 66 5.84 -15.57 0.41
CA ASP A 66 6.83 -16.36 -0.35
C ASP A 66 6.34 -17.76 -0.73
N GLU A 67 5.24 -18.22 -0.19
CA GLU A 67 4.74 -19.57 -0.47
C GLU A 67 4.13 -19.65 -1.87
N PRO A 68 4.62 -20.55 -2.77
CA PRO A 68 4.24 -20.53 -4.19
C PRO A 68 2.74 -20.63 -4.46
N PHE A 69 2.02 -21.39 -3.65
CA PHE A 69 0.58 -21.61 -3.90
C PHE A 69 -0.30 -20.41 -3.57
N TYR A 70 0.27 -19.36 -2.97
CA TYR A 70 -0.45 -18.10 -2.77
C TYR A 70 -0.30 -17.14 -3.95
N TRP A 71 0.64 -17.45 -4.85
CA TRP A 71 0.96 -16.53 -5.93
C TRP A 71 0.22 -16.90 -7.21
N ARG A 72 -0.44 -15.94 -7.77
CA ARG A 72 -1.00 -15.99 -9.10
C ARG A 72 -0.10 -15.19 -10.03
N ASN A 73 -0.20 -15.39 -11.33
CA ASN A 73 0.60 -14.57 -12.24
C ASN A 73 0.07 -13.12 -12.27
N VAL A 74 0.95 -12.18 -12.66
CA VAL A 74 0.64 -10.75 -12.63
C VAL A 74 -0.61 -10.40 -13.43
N LYS A 75 -0.81 -11.04 -14.57
CA LYS A 75 -1.97 -10.78 -15.43
C LYS A 75 -3.27 -11.11 -14.70
N GLU A 76 -3.34 -12.28 -14.07
CA GLU A 76 -4.52 -12.69 -13.30
C GLU A 76 -4.79 -11.75 -12.13
N ILE A 77 -3.75 -11.38 -11.40
CA ILE A 77 -3.87 -10.43 -10.29
C ILE A 77 -4.41 -9.10 -10.81
N SER A 78 -3.87 -8.59 -11.91
CA SER A 78 -4.29 -7.31 -12.47
C SER A 78 -5.75 -7.29 -12.87
N GLU A 79 -6.23 -8.38 -13.47
CA GLU A 79 -7.63 -8.50 -13.88
C GLU A 79 -8.59 -8.60 -12.68
N ASP A 80 -8.21 -9.39 -11.67
CA ASP A 80 -9.07 -9.66 -10.51
C ASP A 80 -9.13 -8.51 -9.51
N ILE A 81 -8.02 -7.79 -9.32
CA ILE A 81 -7.94 -6.78 -8.27
C ILE A 81 -8.00 -5.34 -8.77
N ARG A 82 -8.01 -5.14 -10.07
CA ARG A 82 -8.03 -3.80 -10.66
C ARG A 82 -9.18 -2.95 -10.11
N SER A 83 -10.39 -3.51 -10.11
CA SER A 83 -11.56 -2.83 -9.58
C SER A 83 -11.45 -2.56 -8.09
N GLU A 84 -10.89 -3.51 -7.34
CA GLU A 84 -10.72 -3.36 -5.89
C GLU A 84 -9.70 -2.28 -5.56
N LEU A 85 -8.60 -2.22 -6.30
CA LEU A 85 -7.63 -1.14 -6.12
C LEU A 85 -8.23 0.22 -6.49
N ALA A 86 -9.06 0.27 -7.54
CA ALA A 86 -9.76 1.49 -7.91
C ALA A 86 -10.73 1.93 -6.82
N ASP A 87 -11.47 0.99 -6.21
CA ASP A 87 -12.37 1.29 -5.10
C ASP A 87 -11.60 1.84 -3.90
N MET A 88 -10.45 1.27 -3.57
CA MET A 88 -9.58 1.79 -2.51
C MET A 88 -9.14 3.22 -2.80
N GLN A 89 -8.79 3.51 -4.05
CA GLN A 89 -8.39 4.85 -4.45
C GLN A 89 -9.56 5.83 -4.33
N VAL A 90 -10.77 5.43 -4.69
CA VAL A 90 -11.99 6.25 -4.51
C VAL A 90 -12.17 6.60 -3.03
N VAL A 91 -12.01 5.62 -2.13
CA VAL A 91 -12.12 5.85 -0.69
C VAL A 91 -11.08 6.85 -0.22
N LEU A 92 -9.82 6.71 -0.66
CA LEU A 92 -8.75 7.63 -0.28
C LEU A 92 -9.00 9.05 -0.79
N PHE A 93 -9.43 9.19 -2.04
CA PHE A 93 -9.77 10.51 -2.59
C PHE A 93 -10.94 11.16 -1.83
N ALA A 94 -11.98 10.39 -1.51
CA ALA A 94 -13.13 10.91 -0.78
C ALA A 94 -12.75 11.39 0.62
N ALA A 95 -11.93 10.61 1.32
CA ALA A 95 -11.44 10.97 2.65
C ALA A 95 -10.59 12.23 2.61
N ALA A 96 -9.67 12.32 1.66
CA ALA A 96 -8.80 13.49 1.51
C ALA A 96 -9.60 14.75 1.15
N ALA A 97 -10.61 14.61 0.29
CA ALA A 97 -11.49 15.72 -0.06
C ALA A 97 -12.26 16.23 1.17
N ALA A 98 -12.72 15.32 2.02
CA ALA A 98 -13.41 15.69 3.27
C ALA A 98 -12.47 16.40 4.26
N LEU A 99 -11.18 16.09 4.22
CA LEU A 99 -10.13 16.71 5.04
C LEU A 99 -9.47 17.91 4.36
N ASP A 100 -9.93 18.25 3.17
CA ASP A 100 -9.51 19.42 2.39
C ASP A 100 -8.02 19.41 2.02
N PHE A 101 -7.53 18.29 1.47
CA PHE A 101 -6.19 18.23 0.91
C PHE A 101 -6.11 17.35 -0.35
N ASP A 102 -5.06 17.57 -1.15
CA ASP A 102 -4.76 16.83 -2.37
C ASP A 102 -3.91 15.59 -2.02
N ILE A 103 -4.53 14.41 -1.99
CA ILE A 103 -3.83 13.19 -1.61
C ILE A 103 -2.80 12.75 -2.65
N ALA A 104 -3.03 13.04 -3.93
CA ALA A 104 -2.05 12.70 -4.97
C ALA A 104 -0.76 13.48 -4.75
N GLN A 105 -0.87 14.78 -4.49
CA GLN A 105 0.29 15.61 -4.18
C GLN A 105 0.93 15.22 -2.87
N ALA A 106 0.13 14.92 -1.84
CA ALA A 106 0.66 14.47 -0.56
C ALA A 106 1.46 13.16 -0.70
N ALA A 107 1.00 12.24 -1.55
CA ALA A 107 1.73 10.99 -1.81
C ALA A 107 3.07 11.26 -2.53
N ILE A 108 3.11 12.17 -3.48
CA ILE A 108 4.35 12.59 -4.13
C ILE A 108 5.32 13.16 -3.10
N ASP A 109 4.86 14.09 -2.29
CA ASP A 109 5.69 14.78 -1.30
C ASP A 109 6.24 13.78 -0.27
N LYS A 110 5.39 12.89 0.23
CA LYS A 110 5.79 11.89 1.21
C LYS A 110 6.81 10.90 0.64
N SER A 111 6.57 10.36 -0.54
CA SER A 111 7.47 9.41 -1.17
C SER A 111 8.81 10.05 -1.53
N SER A 112 8.80 11.31 -1.92
CA SER A 112 10.01 12.09 -2.19
C SER A 112 10.83 12.33 -0.92
N GLN A 113 10.17 12.64 0.19
CA GLN A 113 10.83 12.76 1.50
C GLN A 113 11.50 11.45 1.92
N ASP A 114 10.81 10.33 1.71
CA ASP A 114 11.34 9.02 2.07
C ASP A 114 12.59 8.67 1.25
N VAL A 115 12.63 9.03 -0.03
CA VAL A 115 13.84 8.89 -0.85
C VAL A 115 14.97 9.75 -0.30
N ALA A 116 14.71 11.02 -0.01
CA ALA A 116 15.71 11.96 0.51
C ALA A 116 16.30 11.51 1.85
N ARG A 117 15.48 10.85 2.69
CA ARG A 117 15.90 10.33 3.99
C ARG A 117 16.57 8.97 3.90
N GLY A 118 16.59 8.32 2.73
CA GLY A 118 17.14 6.99 2.56
C GLY A 118 16.32 5.89 3.24
N VAL A 119 15.03 6.10 3.45
CA VAL A 119 14.15 5.12 4.09
C VAL A 119 13.89 3.96 3.14
N ARG A 120 14.03 2.76 3.65
CA ARG A 120 13.75 1.53 2.92
C ARG A 120 12.62 0.75 3.56
#